data_0a95e1d484015c1eeae44079ec28c974
#
_entry.id   0a95e1d484015c1eeae44079ec28c974
#
_cell.length_a   1.000
_cell.length_b   1.000
_cell.length_c   1.000
_cell.angle_alpha   90.00
_cell.angle_beta   90.00
_cell.angle_gamma   90.00
#
_symmetry.space_group_name_H-M   'P 1'
#
loop_
_entity.id
_entity.type
_entity.pdbx_description
1 polymer ?
#
loop_
_entity_poly.entity_id
_entity_poly.type
_entity_poly.pdbx_seq_one_letter_code
_entity_poly.pdbx_strand_id
1 'polypeptide(L)'
;MSGGDGKPATARAAAAPAPAIAPGVGGEILRTNDLVKAYKGRRVVDHASIHVNQGEIVGLLGPNGAGKTTTFRMVVGMVTPDAGRVLLDGKDVTAMPMYKRARIGLGYLAQQESVFKKMSARDNVRCVLEARGLKRARRDERADELLADLQLTHVAESIAETMSGGEKRRLEIARALATESRLLLLDEPFAGVDPITVEEIQQILAALARSGIAILITEHNVIATLRITDRAYILAEGRVIAEGDSQTIVNNEQVRRVYLGNSFGDGISDEEERGLDLG
;
A
#
# COMPACT_ATOMS: atom_id res chain seq x y z
N MET A 1 -42.76 3.00 -45.82
CA MET A 1 -41.96 4.19 -45.42
C MET A 1 -41.98 4.23 -43.90
N SER A 2 -40.92 3.80 -43.29
CA SER A 2 -40.64 4.07 -41.88
C SER A 2 -39.13 3.86 -41.69
N GLY A 3 -38.40 4.96 -41.59
CA GLY A 3 -36.96 4.96 -41.37
C GLY A 3 -36.65 4.70 -39.94
N GLY A 4 -35.79 3.70 -39.70
CA GLY A 4 -35.20 3.44 -38.38
C GLY A 4 -33.88 4.17 -38.24
N ASP A 5 -33.85 5.21 -37.38
CA ASP A 5 -32.64 5.94 -37.02
C ASP A 5 -31.75 5.06 -36.12
N GLY A 6 -30.75 4.46 -36.70
CA GLY A 6 -29.64 3.84 -36.00
C GLY A 6 -28.70 4.89 -35.42
N LYS A 7 -28.76 5.18 -34.12
CA LYS A 7 -27.72 5.93 -33.43
C LYS A 7 -26.40 5.16 -33.45
N PRO A 8 -25.28 5.76 -33.85
CA PRO A 8 -23.98 5.11 -33.75
C PRO A 8 -23.58 5.01 -32.27
N ALA A 9 -23.23 3.80 -31.84
CA ALA A 9 -22.59 3.54 -30.54
C ALA A 9 -21.26 4.28 -30.50
N THR A 10 -21.14 5.23 -29.59
CA THR A 10 -19.88 5.91 -29.29
C THR A 10 -18.86 4.90 -28.79
N ALA A 11 -17.88 4.60 -29.62
CA ALA A 11 -16.71 3.81 -29.24
C ALA A 11 -15.98 4.53 -28.11
N ARG A 12 -15.99 3.91 -26.92
CA ARG A 12 -15.26 4.34 -25.75
C ARG A 12 -13.76 4.23 -26.07
N ALA A 13 -13.09 5.35 -26.24
CA ALA A 13 -11.66 5.39 -26.49
C ALA A 13 -10.94 4.59 -25.39
N ALA A 14 -10.19 3.58 -25.78
CA ALA A 14 -9.29 2.83 -24.92
C ALA A 14 -8.27 3.82 -24.36
N ALA A 15 -8.20 3.93 -23.03
CA ALA A 15 -7.17 4.71 -22.37
C ALA A 15 -5.80 4.13 -22.78
N ALA A 16 -4.91 5.00 -23.23
CA ALA A 16 -3.54 4.64 -23.55
C ALA A 16 -2.87 4.01 -22.31
N PRO A 17 -2.00 2.99 -22.47
CA PRO A 17 -1.25 2.44 -21.35
C PRO A 17 -0.43 3.55 -20.69
N ALA A 18 -0.42 3.58 -19.36
CA ALA A 18 0.43 4.50 -18.62
C ALA A 18 1.90 4.27 -19.04
N PRO A 19 2.71 5.32 -19.20
CA PRO A 19 4.10 5.17 -19.59
C PRO A 19 4.83 4.31 -18.56
N ALA A 20 5.68 3.40 -19.05
CA ALA A 20 6.61 2.64 -18.22
C ALA A 20 7.39 3.62 -17.33
N ILE A 21 7.42 3.36 -16.02
CA ILE A 21 8.09 4.21 -15.03
C ILE A 21 9.58 4.14 -15.35
N ALA A 22 10.14 5.23 -15.86
CA ALA A 22 11.59 5.38 -15.89
C ALA A 22 12.07 5.42 -14.43
N PRO A 23 13.11 4.66 -14.03
CA PRO A 23 13.70 4.77 -12.71
C PRO A 23 14.35 6.16 -12.62
N GLY A 24 13.64 7.08 -11.99
CA GLY A 24 14.07 8.48 -11.86
C GLY A 24 13.86 8.94 -10.43
N VAL A 25 14.99 9.24 -9.82
CA VAL A 25 15.19 9.89 -8.55
C VAL A 25 14.03 10.81 -8.12
N GLY A 26 13.25 10.39 -7.05
CA GLY A 26 12.89 11.30 -6.01
C GLY A 26 11.82 12.36 -6.24
N GLY A 27 10.74 12.08 -6.98
CA GLY A 27 9.54 12.94 -6.96
C GLY A 27 8.57 12.50 -5.86
N GLU A 28 7.96 13.46 -5.16
CA GLU A 28 6.90 13.17 -4.20
C GLU A 28 5.66 12.63 -4.91
N ILE A 29 5.23 11.43 -4.55
CA ILE A 29 4.05 10.77 -5.14
C ILE A 29 2.79 10.95 -4.30
N LEU A 30 2.94 11.02 -2.98
CA LEU A 30 1.85 11.26 -2.03
C LEU A 30 2.21 12.40 -1.10
N ARG A 31 1.28 13.32 -0.90
CA ARG A 31 1.30 14.30 0.19
C ARG A 31 -0.07 14.42 0.80
N THR A 32 -0.11 14.48 2.12
CA THR A 32 -1.29 14.96 2.84
C THR A 32 -0.95 16.26 3.56
N ASN A 33 -1.88 17.19 3.55
CA ASN A 33 -1.72 18.47 4.23
C ASN A 33 -2.84 18.61 5.25
N ASP A 34 -2.47 18.64 6.54
CA ASP A 34 -3.34 18.94 7.68
C ASP A 34 -4.66 18.18 7.68
N LEU A 35 -4.61 16.86 7.45
CA LEU A 35 -5.81 16.03 7.45
C LEU A 35 -6.48 16.03 8.80
N VAL A 36 -7.79 16.32 8.81
CA VAL A 36 -8.64 16.26 9.99
C VAL A 36 -9.80 15.34 9.74
N LYS A 37 -10.12 14.48 10.71
CA LYS A 37 -11.32 13.66 10.72
C LYS A 37 -11.87 13.51 12.12
N ALA A 38 -13.17 13.81 12.27
CA ALA A 38 -13.90 13.63 13.52
C ALA A 38 -15.07 12.65 13.33
N TYR A 39 -15.37 11.88 14.35
CA TYR A 39 -16.57 11.05 14.45
C TYR A 39 -17.28 11.37 15.76
N LYS A 40 -18.56 11.70 15.67
CA LYS A 40 -19.39 12.05 16.85
C LYS A 40 -18.72 13.09 17.76
N GLY A 41 -18.10 14.13 17.17
CA GLY A 41 -17.43 15.21 17.89
C GLY A 41 -16.01 14.89 18.40
N ARG A 42 -15.54 13.64 18.34
CA ARG A 42 -14.16 13.27 18.70
C ARG A 42 -13.27 13.28 17.45
N ARG A 43 -12.21 14.08 17.47
CA ARG A 43 -11.17 14.04 16.44
C ARG A 43 -10.38 12.75 16.57
N VAL A 44 -10.33 11.96 15.50
CA VAL A 44 -9.53 10.73 15.40
C VAL A 44 -8.29 10.93 14.53
N VAL A 45 -8.29 11.95 13.68
CA VAL A 45 -7.13 12.49 12.98
C VAL A 45 -7.17 14.01 13.14
N ASP A 46 -6.06 14.60 13.54
CA ASP A 46 -5.96 16.01 13.92
C ASP A 46 -4.68 16.60 13.32
N HIS A 47 -4.82 17.26 12.17
CA HIS A 47 -3.75 17.90 11.40
C HIS A 47 -2.60 16.95 11.00
N ALA A 48 -2.93 15.71 10.57
CA ALA A 48 -1.92 14.77 10.13
C ALA A 48 -1.42 15.12 8.71
N SER A 49 -0.12 15.41 8.62
CA SER A 49 0.59 15.67 7.36
C SER A 49 1.68 14.62 7.19
N ILE A 50 1.64 13.86 6.07
CA ILE A 50 2.62 12.86 5.69
C ILE A 50 2.94 12.98 4.21
N HIS A 51 4.11 12.53 3.79
CA HIS A 51 4.46 12.43 2.38
C HIS A 51 5.22 11.13 2.10
N VAL A 52 5.19 10.69 0.84
CA VAL A 52 5.93 9.52 0.35
C VAL A 52 6.52 9.88 -1.00
N ASN A 53 7.81 9.59 -1.18
CA ASN A 53 8.51 9.79 -2.44
C ASN A 53 8.45 8.53 -3.31
N GLN A 54 8.71 8.67 -4.60
CA GLN A 54 8.77 7.55 -5.52
C GLN A 54 9.92 6.61 -5.14
N GLY A 55 9.63 5.30 -5.07
CA GLY A 55 10.62 4.30 -4.68
C GLY A 55 10.94 4.26 -3.18
N GLU A 56 10.22 5.01 -2.35
CA GLU A 56 10.38 5.05 -0.90
C GLU A 56 9.39 4.12 -0.20
N ILE A 57 9.83 3.44 0.86
CA ILE A 57 8.96 2.71 1.79
C ILE A 57 8.80 3.54 3.05
N VAL A 58 7.58 3.99 3.32
CA VAL A 58 7.25 4.81 4.49
C VAL A 58 6.34 4.04 5.44
N GLY A 59 6.71 3.99 6.71
CA GLY A 59 5.89 3.44 7.79
C GLY A 59 4.93 4.48 8.36
N LEU A 60 3.67 4.12 8.58
CA LEU A 60 2.72 4.90 9.38
C LEU A 60 2.37 4.08 10.62
N LEU A 61 3.08 4.32 11.71
CA LEU A 61 3.09 3.53 12.92
C LEU A 61 2.41 4.26 14.09
N GLY A 62 2.17 3.57 15.19
CA GLY A 62 1.58 4.15 16.39
C GLY A 62 0.66 3.16 17.10
N PRO A 63 0.23 3.45 18.34
CA PRO A 63 -0.63 2.59 19.14
C PRO A 63 -2.02 2.39 18.51
N ASN A 64 -2.78 1.44 19.08
CA ASN A 64 -4.17 1.23 18.68
C ASN A 64 -5.00 2.48 18.96
N GLY A 65 -5.84 2.87 17.99
CA GLY A 65 -6.65 4.09 18.09
C GLY A 65 -5.92 5.40 17.79
N ALA A 66 -4.63 5.35 17.40
CA ALA A 66 -3.85 6.54 17.04
C ALA A 66 -4.34 7.29 15.79
N GLY A 67 -5.23 6.69 14.97
CA GLY A 67 -5.74 7.30 13.75
C GLY A 67 -5.16 6.74 12.45
N LYS A 68 -4.24 5.76 12.51
CA LYS A 68 -3.58 5.16 11.33
C LYS A 68 -4.57 4.72 10.24
N THR A 69 -5.46 3.78 10.57
CA THR A 69 -6.45 3.26 9.61
C THR A 69 -7.37 4.35 9.04
N THR A 70 -7.71 5.37 9.85
CA THR A 70 -8.53 6.49 9.36
C THR A 70 -7.74 7.35 8.38
N THR A 71 -6.47 7.66 8.68
CA THR A 71 -5.57 8.36 7.76
C THR A 71 -5.40 7.59 6.46
N PHE A 72 -5.15 6.28 6.53
CA PHE A 72 -5.10 5.40 5.36
C PHE A 72 -6.37 5.47 4.52
N ARG A 73 -7.54 5.31 5.15
CA ARG A 73 -8.85 5.37 4.45
C ARG A 73 -9.10 6.72 3.79
N MET A 74 -8.59 7.82 4.36
CA MET A 74 -8.65 9.15 3.70
C MET A 74 -7.72 9.19 2.47
N VAL A 75 -6.50 8.64 2.57
CA VAL A 75 -5.57 8.55 1.43
C VAL A 75 -6.12 7.65 0.33
N VAL A 76 -6.73 6.51 0.67
CA VAL A 76 -7.37 5.59 -0.29
C VAL A 76 -8.62 6.21 -0.95
N GLY A 77 -9.29 7.16 -0.29
CA GLY A 77 -10.54 7.77 -0.77
C GLY A 77 -11.81 7.00 -0.37
N MET A 78 -11.72 6.19 0.69
CA MET A 78 -12.87 5.55 1.35
C MET A 78 -13.55 6.47 2.35
N VAL A 79 -12.80 7.42 2.93
CA VAL A 79 -13.29 8.41 3.87
C VAL A 79 -12.88 9.79 3.37
N THR A 80 -13.83 10.72 3.33
CA THR A 80 -13.53 12.13 3.03
C THR A 80 -13.05 12.81 4.30
N PRO A 81 -11.90 13.50 4.29
CA PRO A 81 -11.47 14.31 5.42
C PRO A 81 -12.45 15.46 5.66
N ASP A 82 -12.57 15.91 6.92
CA ASP A 82 -13.37 17.08 7.28
C ASP A 82 -12.61 18.38 6.99
N ALA A 83 -11.26 18.32 7.01
CA ALA A 83 -10.37 19.38 6.57
C ALA A 83 -9.05 18.80 6.07
N GLY A 84 -8.25 19.61 5.40
CA GLY A 84 -6.98 19.21 4.81
C GLY A 84 -7.13 18.67 3.39
N ARG A 85 -6.01 18.20 2.81
CA ARG A 85 -5.95 17.75 1.41
C ARG A 85 -5.12 16.50 1.25
N VAL A 86 -5.47 15.70 0.24
CA VAL A 86 -4.68 14.56 -0.25
C VAL A 86 -4.24 14.88 -1.68
N LEU A 87 -2.95 14.86 -1.91
CA LEU A 87 -2.34 15.10 -3.22
C LEU A 87 -1.68 13.81 -3.71
N LEU A 88 -1.94 13.39 -4.93
CA LEU A 88 -1.25 12.31 -5.63
C LEU A 88 -0.56 12.90 -6.87
N ASP A 89 0.75 12.76 -6.93
CA ASP A 89 1.56 13.32 -8.03
C ASP A 89 1.26 14.82 -8.24
N GLY A 90 1.19 15.57 -7.12
CA GLY A 90 0.86 17.00 -7.10
C GLY A 90 -0.61 17.36 -7.38
N LYS A 91 -1.47 16.39 -7.73
CA LYS A 91 -2.88 16.62 -8.03
C LYS A 91 -3.74 16.43 -6.79
N ASP A 92 -4.62 17.38 -6.52
CA ASP A 92 -5.61 17.27 -5.45
C ASP A 92 -6.64 16.16 -5.77
N VAL A 93 -6.65 15.11 -4.96
CA VAL A 93 -7.56 13.97 -5.08
C VAL A 93 -8.51 13.86 -3.89
N THR A 94 -8.58 14.88 -3.04
CA THR A 94 -9.31 14.86 -1.76
C THR A 94 -10.76 14.41 -1.93
N ALA A 95 -11.48 14.95 -2.91
CA ALA A 95 -12.86 14.57 -3.22
C ALA A 95 -12.98 13.37 -4.18
N MET A 96 -11.85 12.82 -4.64
CA MET A 96 -11.85 11.73 -5.62
C MET A 96 -12.13 10.38 -4.94
N PRO A 97 -13.13 9.60 -5.37
CA PRO A 97 -13.41 8.29 -4.78
C PRO A 97 -12.33 7.27 -5.15
N MET A 98 -12.19 6.24 -4.31
CA MET A 98 -11.15 5.19 -4.39
C MET A 98 -10.94 4.64 -5.82
N TYR A 99 -12.02 4.28 -6.54
CA TYR A 99 -11.89 3.68 -7.87
C TYR A 99 -11.24 4.61 -8.91
N LYS A 100 -11.38 5.93 -8.74
CA LYS A 100 -10.71 6.91 -9.59
C LYS A 100 -9.24 7.05 -9.20
N ARG A 101 -8.92 7.00 -7.89
CA ARG A 101 -7.52 7.00 -7.42
C ARG A 101 -6.79 5.75 -7.89
N ALA A 102 -7.45 4.59 -7.88
CA ALA A 102 -6.89 3.34 -8.42
C ALA A 102 -6.52 3.47 -9.92
N ARG A 103 -7.34 4.18 -10.71
CA ARG A 103 -7.06 4.42 -12.15
C ARG A 103 -5.86 5.32 -12.41
N ILE A 104 -5.44 6.12 -11.46
CA ILE A 104 -4.27 7.01 -11.55
C ILE A 104 -3.05 6.45 -10.83
N GLY A 105 -3.08 5.16 -10.46
CA GLY A 105 -1.91 4.45 -9.96
C GLY A 105 -1.82 4.29 -8.44
N LEU A 106 -2.94 4.36 -7.71
CA LEU A 106 -2.99 4.01 -6.29
C LEU A 106 -3.46 2.56 -6.12
N GLY A 107 -2.58 1.67 -5.66
CA GLY A 107 -2.91 0.32 -5.24
C GLY A 107 -3.23 0.27 -3.75
N TYR A 108 -4.17 -0.57 -3.35
CA TYR A 108 -4.55 -0.73 -1.94
C TYR A 108 -4.68 -2.20 -1.58
N LEU A 109 -3.97 -2.59 -0.54
CA LEU A 109 -4.07 -3.88 0.12
C LEU A 109 -4.76 -3.68 1.48
N ALA A 110 -5.97 -4.19 1.62
CA ALA A 110 -6.74 -4.09 2.86
C ALA A 110 -6.23 -5.09 3.91
N GLN A 111 -6.50 -4.78 5.19
CA GLN A 111 -6.25 -5.68 6.30
C GLN A 111 -7.01 -7.02 6.15
N GLN A 112 -8.25 -6.97 5.64
CA GLN A 112 -9.05 -8.17 5.43
C GLN A 112 -8.72 -8.83 4.09
N GLU A 113 -8.71 -10.18 4.10
CA GLU A 113 -8.50 -11.01 2.90
C GLU A 113 -9.46 -10.61 1.76
N SER A 114 -8.91 -10.34 0.59
CA SER A 114 -9.64 -9.80 -0.57
C SER A 114 -9.57 -10.70 -1.81
N VAL A 115 -8.94 -11.88 -1.73
CA VAL A 115 -8.85 -12.81 -2.87
C VAL A 115 -10.21 -13.36 -3.26
N PHE A 116 -10.41 -13.61 -4.54
CA PHE A 116 -11.56 -14.36 -5.04
C PHE A 116 -11.34 -15.86 -4.78
N LYS A 117 -11.87 -16.35 -3.66
CA LYS A 117 -11.56 -17.67 -3.09
C LYS A 117 -11.74 -18.83 -4.05
N LYS A 118 -12.76 -18.78 -4.93
CA LYS A 118 -13.11 -19.85 -5.88
C LYS A 118 -12.45 -19.73 -7.25
N MET A 119 -11.56 -18.77 -7.42
CA MET A 119 -10.78 -18.57 -8.64
C MET A 119 -9.35 -19.05 -8.43
N SER A 120 -8.66 -19.43 -9.51
CA SER A 120 -7.23 -19.73 -9.47
C SER A 120 -6.42 -18.46 -9.13
N ALA A 121 -5.17 -18.61 -8.69
CA ALA A 121 -4.28 -17.48 -8.49
C ALA A 121 -4.15 -16.65 -9.78
N ARG A 122 -3.96 -17.31 -10.91
CA ARG A 122 -3.88 -16.68 -12.24
C ARG A 122 -5.15 -15.90 -12.58
N ASP A 123 -6.33 -16.48 -12.36
CA ASP A 123 -7.59 -15.82 -12.69
C ASP A 123 -7.89 -14.65 -11.74
N ASN A 124 -7.42 -14.71 -10.49
CA ASN A 124 -7.46 -13.59 -9.56
C ASN A 124 -6.74 -12.36 -10.11
N VAL A 125 -5.58 -12.53 -10.74
CA VAL A 125 -4.82 -11.45 -11.38
C VAL A 125 -5.46 -11.03 -12.70
N ARG A 126 -5.84 -12.02 -13.55
CA ARG A 126 -6.46 -11.78 -14.85
C ARG A 126 -7.72 -10.93 -14.78
N CYS A 127 -8.61 -11.17 -13.80
CA CYS A 127 -9.84 -10.38 -13.68
C CYS A 127 -9.57 -8.89 -13.40
N VAL A 128 -8.52 -8.56 -12.66
CA VAL A 128 -8.12 -7.16 -12.44
C VAL A 128 -7.60 -6.53 -13.73
N LEU A 129 -6.72 -7.25 -14.47
CA LEU A 129 -6.18 -6.79 -15.73
C LEU A 129 -7.28 -6.64 -16.81
N GLU A 130 -8.29 -7.51 -16.79
CA GLU A 130 -9.47 -7.40 -17.67
C GLU A 130 -10.31 -6.18 -17.35
N ALA A 131 -10.57 -5.91 -16.08
CA ALA A 131 -11.28 -4.72 -15.64
C ALA A 131 -10.56 -3.42 -16.07
N ARG A 132 -9.25 -3.48 -16.30
CA ARG A 132 -8.45 -2.40 -16.87
C ARG A 132 -8.51 -2.32 -18.40
N GLY A 133 -9.11 -3.30 -19.07
CA GLY A 133 -9.29 -3.32 -20.51
C GLY A 133 -8.11 -3.92 -21.30
N LEU A 134 -7.22 -4.68 -20.66
CA LEU A 134 -6.12 -5.36 -21.37
C LEU A 134 -6.68 -6.44 -22.29
N LYS A 135 -6.14 -6.52 -23.52
CA LYS A 135 -6.45 -7.59 -24.47
C LYS A 135 -5.92 -8.93 -23.93
N ARG A 136 -6.59 -10.04 -24.29
CA ARG A 136 -6.34 -11.37 -23.74
C ARG A 136 -4.85 -11.77 -23.72
N ALA A 137 -4.15 -11.68 -24.85
CA ALA A 137 -2.74 -12.08 -24.94
C ALA A 137 -1.86 -11.29 -23.95
N ARG A 138 -1.99 -9.95 -23.92
CA ARG A 138 -1.21 -9.10 -22.99
C ARG A 138 -1.61 -9.29 -21.53
N ARG A 139 -2.90 -9.58 -21.28
CA ARG A 139 -3.42 -9.90 -19.97
C ARG A 139 -2.81 -11.18 -19.41
N ASP A 140 -2.75 -12.24 -20.24
CA ASP A 140 -2.21 -13.53 -19.85
C ASP A 140 -0.70 -13.42 -19.57
N GLU A 141 0.06 -12.78 -20.46
CA GLU A 141 1.49 -12.49 -20.27
C GLU A 141 1.73 -11.69 -18.98
N ARG A 142 0.98 -10.60 -18.77
CA ARG A 142 1.15 -9.76 -17.57
C ARG A 142 0.76 -10.46 -16.27
N ALA A 143 -0.24 -11.35 -16.32
CA ALA A 143 -0.59 -12.17 -15.16
C ALA A 143 0.55 -13.12 -14.78
N ASP A 144 1.20 -13.74 -15.77
CA ASP A 144 2.34 -14.64 -15.55
C ASP A 144 3.55 -13.88 -15.00
N GLU A 145 3.86 -12.68 -15.54
CA GLU A 145 4.90 -11.81 -15.00
C GLU A 145 4.65 -11.51 -13.52
N LEU A 146 3.45 -11.04 -13.16
CA LEU A 146 3.11 -10.68 -11.79
C LEU A 146 3.15 -11.87 -10.82
N LEU A 147 2.72 -13.05 -11.27
CA LEU A 147 2.82 -14.27 -10.47
C LEU A 147 4.28 -14.69 -10.25
N ALA A 148 5.14 -14.50 -11.25
CA ALA A 148 6.57 -14.77 -11.12
C ALA A 148 7.24 -13.78 -10.17
N ASP A 149 6.97 -12.48 -10.31
CA ASP A 149 7.50 -11.42 -9.44
C ASP A 149 7.15 -11.66 -7.97
N LEU A 150 5.96 -12.24 -7.71
CA LEU A 150 5.45 -12.55 -6.36
C LEU A 150 5.72 -14.03 -5.95
N GLN A 151 6.55 -14.77 -6.71
CA GLN A 151 6.92 -16.16 -6.42
C GLN A 151 5.70 -17.10 -6.29
N LEU A 152 4.68 -16.89 -7.13
CA LEU A 152 3.42 -17.65 -7.15
C LEU A 152 3.27 -18.57 -8.37
N THR A 153 4.30 -18.71 -9.21
CA THR A 153 4.24 -19.53 -10.43
C THR A 153 3.84 -20.97 -10.14
N HIS A 154 4.34 -21.56 -9.04
CA HIS A 154 4.08 -22.94 -8.64
C HIS A 154 2.62 -23.20 -8.23
N VAL A 155 1.87 -22.17 -7.83
CA VAL A 155 0.45 -22.23 -7.44
C VAL A 155 -0.46 -21.46 -8.39
N ALA A 156 0.02 -21.09 -9.58
CA ALA A 156 -0.73 -20.26 -10.53
C ALA A 156 -2.13 -20.81 -10.85
N GLU A 157 -2.27 -22.12 -10.98
CA GLU A 157 -3.55 -22.81 -11.28
C GLU A 157 -4.28 -23.28 -10.01
N SER A 158 -3.70 -23.10 -8.82
CA SER A 158 -4.34 -23.48 -7.56
C SER A 158 -5.49 -22.53 -7.24
N ILE A 159 -6.59 -23.09 -6.72
CA ILE A 159 -7.74 -22.30 -6.23
C ILE A 159 -7.31 -21.51 -4.99
N ALA A 160 -7.56 -20.21 -4.99
CA ALA A 160 -7.07 -19.31 -3.93
C ALA A 160 -7.49 -19.75 -2.51
N GLU A 161 -8.65 -20.40 -2.36
CA GLU A 161 -9.10 -20.92 -1.07
C GLU A 161 -8.13 -21.96 -0.47
N THR A 162 -7.44 -22.75 -1.31
CA THR A 162 -6.52 -23.82 -0.89
C THR A 162 -5.09 -23.34 -0.64
N MET A 163 -4.77 -22.11 -0.98
CA MET A 163 -3.44 -21.52 -0.81
C MET A 163 -3.15 -21.21 0.66
N SER A 164 -1.87 -21.23 1.04
CA SER A 164 -1.40 -20.79 2.36
C SER A 164 -1.70 -19.30 2.60
N GLY A 165 -1.62 -18.86 3.85
CA GLY A 165 -1.81 -17.45 4.23
C GLY A 165 -0.82 -16.52 3.52
N GLY A 166 0.46 -16.91 3.46
CA GLY A 166 1.50 -16.16 2.78
C GLY A 166 1.31 -16.09 1.26
N GLU A 167 0.95 -17.20 0.61
CA GLU A 167 0.63 -17.20 -0.82
C GLU A 167 -0.58 -16.33 -1.13
N LYS A 168 -1.63 -16.37 -0.31
CA LYS A 168 -2.79 -15.46 -0.44
C LYS A 168 -2.36 -14.01 -0.32
N ARG A 169 -1.50 -13.69 0.66
CA ARG A 169 -1.02 -12.31 0.84
C ARG A 169 -0.20 -11.82 -0.35
N ARG A 170 0.70 -12.65 -0.89
CA ARG A 170 1.43 -12.35 -2.12
C ARG A 170 0.49 -12.21 -3.33
N LEU A 171 -0.56 -13.03 -3.42
CA LEU A 171 -1.59 -12.90 -4.47
C LEU A 171 -2.36 -11.58 -4.39
N GLU A 172 -2.68 -11.10 -3.19
CA GLU A 172 -3.30 -9.79 -3.00
C GLU A 172 -2.40 -8.65 -3.45
N ILE A 173 -1.09 -8.73 -3.17
CA ILE A 173 -0.09 -7.78 -3.68
C ILE A 173 -0.04 -7.83 -5.21
N ALA A 174 0.00 -9.02 -5.82
CA ALA A 174 -0.04 -9.18 -7.28
C ALA A 174 -1.28 -8.50 -7.90
N ARG A 175 -2.45 -8.66 -7.27
CA ARG A 175 -3.69 -7.99 -7.69
C ARG A 175 -3.63 -6.47 -7.57
N ALA A 176 -3.02 -5.95 -6.50
CA ALA A 176 -2.79 -4.52 -6.36
C ALA A 176 -1.85 -3.99 -7.44
N LEU A 177 -0.76 -4.70 -7.75
CA LEU A 177 0.17 -4.37 -8.83
C LEU A 177 -0.47 -4.45 -10.23
N ALA A 178 -1.43 -5.35 -10.44
CA ALA A 178 -2.18 -5.47 -11.69
C ALA A 178 -2.95 -4.17 -12.04
N THR A 179 -3.13 -3.25 -11.08
CA THR A 179 -3.69 -1.91 -11.35
C THR A 179 -2.66 -0.92 -11.89
N GLU A 180 -1.42 -1.35 -12.19
CA GLU A 180 -0.29 -0.50 -12.58
C GLU A 180 -0.01 0.59 -11.54
N SER A 181 0.08 0.16 -10.29
CA SER A 181 0.25 1.04 -9.15
C SER A 181 1.63 1.69 -9.14
N ARG A 182 1.65 3.01 -8.95
CA ARG A 182 2.85 3.81 -8.67
C ARG A 182 3.03 4.04 -7.17
N LEU A 183 1.94 3.90 -6.41
CA LEU A 183 1.89 3.96 -4.96
C LEU A 183 1.08 2.78 -4.45
N LEU A 184 1.66 1.98 -3.55
CA LEU A 184 0.98 0.91 -2.83
C LEU A 184 0.71 1.35 -1.39
N LEU A 185 -0.55 1.23 -0.98
CA LEU A 185 -0.94 1.36 0.42
C LEU A 185 -1.21 -0.04 0.98
N LEU A 186 -0.46 -0.42 2.01
CA LEU A 186 -0.51 -1.75 2.62
C LEU A 186 -0.99 -1.62 4.07
N ASP A 187 -2.22 -2.06 4.34
CA ASP A 187 -2.82 -2.00 5.68
C ASP A 187 -2.57 -3.33 6.39
N GLU A 188 -1.62 -3.35 7.33
CA GLU A 188 -1.17 -4.50 8.10
C GLU A 188 -0.84 -5.74 7.24
N PRO A 189 0.11 -5.64 6.28
CA PRO A 189 0.40 -6.73 5.35
C PRO A 189 0.99 -7.98 6.02
N PHE A 190 1.53 -7.89 7.23
CA PHE A 190 2.13 -9.00 7.96
C PHE A 190 1.19 -9.64 8.98
N ALA A 191 -0.05 -9.12 9.13
CA ALA A 191 -1.00 -9.64 10.11
C ALA A 191 -1.37 -11.11 9.82
N GLY A 192 -1.19 -11.99 10.81
CA GLY A 192 -1.52 -13.41 10.69
C GLY A 192 -0.61 -14.24 9.78
N VAL A 193 0.55 -13.72 9.43
CA VAL A 193 1.57 -14.37 8.60
C VAL A 193 2.70 -14.86 9.50
N ASP A 194 3.27 -16.05 9.19
CA ASP A 194 4.41 -16.59 9.92
C ASP A 194 5.70 -15.80 9.65
N PRO A 195 6.70 -15.83 10.56
CA PRO A 195 7.91 -15.01 10.46
C PRO A 195 8.71 -15.22 9.17
N ILE A 196 8.81 -16.44 8.66
CA ILE A 196 9.57 -16.73 7.42
C ILE A 196 8.88 -16.04 6.23
N THR A 197 7.57 -16.18 6.15
CA THR A 197 6.77 -15.53 5.09
C THR A 197 6.79 -14.01 5.22
N VAL A 198 6.88 -13.45 6.44
CA VAL A 198 7.06 -12.00 6.63
C VAL A 198 8.34 -11.54 5.98
N GLU A 199 9.48 -12.23 6.17
CA GLU A 199 10.75 -11.89 5.53
C GLU A 199 10.67 -11.97 4.00
N GLU A 200 10.00 -12.98 3.44
CA GLU A 200 9.78 -13.09 2.00
C GLU A 200 8.97 -11.89 1.45
N ILE A 201 7.90 -11.50 2.15
CA ILE A 201 7.09 -10.34 1.76
C ILE A 201 7.93 -9.05 1.85
N GLN A 202 8.75 -8.89 2.90
CA GLN A 202 9.63 -7.75 3.06
C GLN A 202 10.62 -7.63 1.88
N GLN A 203 11.24 -8.73 1.46
CA GLN A 203 12.13 -8.76 0.30
C GLN A 203 11.41 -8.36 -0.99
N ILE A 204 10.18 -8.83 -1.18
CA ILE A 204 9.34 -8.44 -2.31
C ILE A 204 9.05 -6.94 -2.29
N LEU A 205 8.63 -6.38 -1.14
CA LEU A 205 8.35 -4.95 -1.00
C LEU A 205 9.59 -4.10 -1.27
N ALA A 206 10.76 -4.51 -0.75
CA ALA A 206 12.02 -3.84 -1.04
C ALA A 206 12.39 -3.89 -2.54
N ALA A 207 12.15 -5.00 -3.23
CA ALA A 207 12.35 -5.11 -4.67
C ALA A 207 11.41 -4.19 -5.46
N LEU A 208 10.13 -4.10 -5.05
CA LEU A 208 9.16 -3.20 -5.65
C LEU A 208 9.53 -1.73 -5.46
N ALA A 209 10.00 -1.34 -4.28
CA ALA A 209 10.49 0.02 -4.02
C ALA A 209 11.68 0.36 -4.91
N ARG A 210 12.68 -0.54 -5.00
CA ARG A 210 13.82 -0.37 -5.92
C ARG A 210 13.41 -0.26 -7.39
N SER A 211 12.27 -0.85 -7.80
CA SER A 211 11.72 -0.67 -9.15
C SER A 211 10.98 0.66 -9.35
N GLY A 212 10.92 1.51 -8.31
CA GLY A 212 10.32 2.84 -8.36
C GLY A 212 8.88 2.90 -7.85
N ILE A 213 8.33 1.84 -7.23
CA ILE A 213 7.01 1.87 -6.63
C ILE A 213 7.12 2.47 -5.22
N ALA A 214 6.35 3.52 -4.95
CA ALA A 214 6.23 4.08 -3.61
C ALA A 214 5.35 3.18 -2.73
N ILE A 215 5.71 3.02 -1.46
CA ILE A 215 4.97 2.16 -0.53
C ILE A 215 4.68 2.92 0.75
N LEU A 216 3.42 2.92 1.18
CA LEU A 216 3.00 3.36 2.50
C LEU A 216 2.42 2.16 3.25
N ILE A 217 3.00 1.83 4.39
CA ILE A 217 2.64 0.64 5.17
C ILE A 217 2.19 1.01 6.58
N THR A 218 1.10 0.38 7.06
CA THR A 218 0.75 0.39 8.49
C THR A 218 1.02 -0.99 9.07
N GLU A 219 1.50 -1.03 10.31
CA GLU A 219 1.74 -2.28 11.03
C GLU A 219 1.66 -2.12 12.54
N HIS A 220 1.48 -3.25 13.22
CA HIS A 220 1.58 -3.35 14.68
C HIS A 220 2.98 -3.78 15.12
N ASN A 221 3.68 -4.58 14.31
CA ASN A 221 5.05 -4.98 14.59
C ASN A 221 6.02 -3.90 14.12
N VAL A 222 6.41 -3.06 15.08
CA VAL A 222 7.30 -1.90 14.84
C VAL A 222 8.64 -2.33 14.28
N ILE A 223 9.29 -3.35 14.92
CA ILE A 223 10.63 -3.80 14.55
C ILE A 223 10.62 -4.31 13.11
N ALA A 224 9.70 -5.22 12.79
CA ALA A 224 9.59 -5.78 11.45
C ALA A 224 9.37 -4.69 10.39
N THR A 225 8.62 -3.63 10.73
CA THR A 225 8.35 -2.53 9.80
C THR A 225 9.55 -1.61 9.66
N LEU A 226 10.21 -1.24 10.76
CA LEU A 226 11.37 -0.36 10.72
C LEU A 226 12.57 -0.97 9.98
N ARG A 227 12.65 -2.31 9.88
CA ARG A 227 13.70 -3.00 9.10
C ARG A 227 13.63 -2.75 7.59
N ILE A 228 12.44 -2.44 7.06
CA ILE A 228 12.24 -2.27 5.61
C ILE A 228 11.86 -0.85 5.22
N THR A 229 11.59 0.03 6.18
CA THR A 229 11.18 1.40 5.90
C THR A 229 12.40 2.32 5.81
N ASP A 230 12.43 3.17 4.79
CA ASP A 230 13.42 4.25 4.68
C ASP A 230 13.14 5.32 5.74
N ARG A 231 11.85 5.51 6.08
CA ARG A 231 11.36 6.52 7.01
C ARG A 231 10.02 6.10 7.61
N ALA A 232 9.72 6.56 8.82
CA ALA A 232 8.42 6.31 9.46
C ALA A 232 7.84 7.58 10.10
N TYR A 233 6.51 7.62 10.14
CA TYR A 233 5.72 8.55 10.93
C TYR A 233 5.10 7.81 12.11
N ILE A 234 5.20 8.42 13.28
CA ILE A 234 4.51 7.90 14.47
C ILE A 234 3.29 8.76 14.74
N LEU A 235 2.11 8.12 14.64
CA LEU A 235 0.85 8.72 15.04
C LEU A 235 0.54 8.41 16.51
N ALA A 236 0.11 9.41 17.26
CA ALA A 236 -0.52 9.26 18.57
C ALA A 236 -1.64 10.29 18.69
N GLU A 237 -2.79 9.86 19.24
CA GLU A 237 -3.97 10.73 19.45
C GLU A 237 -4.39 11.55 18.22
N GLY A 238 -4.24 10.95 17.05
CA GLY A 238 -4.60 11.57 15.76
C GLY A 238 -3.53 12.49 15.17
N ARG A 239 -2.39 12.70 15.81
CA ARG A 239 -1.33 13.61 15.39
C ARG A 239 -0.04 12.88 15.07
N VAL A 240 0.74 13.39 14.15
CA VAL A 240 2.12 12.95 13.94
C VAL A 240 2.97 13.54 15.09
N ILE A 241 3.58 12.65 15.89
CA ILE A 241 4.42 13.05 17.03
C ILE A 241 5.91 12.87 16.76
N ALA A 242 6.28 12.09 15.75
CA ALA A 242 7.65 11.90 15.31
C ALA A 242 7.69 11.49 13.82
N GLU A 243 8.78 11.85 13.17
CA GLU A 243 9.14 11.47 11.80
C GLU A 243 10.65 11.26 11.72
N GLY A 244 11.11 10.27 10.99
CA GLY A 244 12.51 10.00 10.75
C GLY A 244 12.79 8.57 10.32
N ASP A 245 14.07 8.24 10.16
CA ASP A 245 14.55 6.89 9.95
C ASP A 245 14.37 6.00 11.19
N SER A 246 14.70 4.73 11.07
CA SER A 246 14.53 3.77 12.16
C SER A 246 15.27 4.18 13.43
N GLN A 247 16.49 4.68 13.31
CA GLN A 247 17.30 5.13 14.47
C GLN A 247 16.69 6.34 15.16
N THR A 248 16.25 7.33 14.38
CA THR A 248 15.57 8.52 14.90
C THR A 248 14.30 8.14 15.66
N ILE A 249 13.49 7.22 15.12
CA ILE A 249 12.25 6.76 15.74
C ILE A 249 12.52 6.01 17.05
N VAL A 250 13.45 5.06 17.04
CA VAL A 250 13.78 4.23 18.21
C VAL A 250 14.39 5.05 19.35
N ASN A 251 15.18 6.08 19.02
CA ASN A 251 15.82 6.95 20.00
C ASN A 251 14.94 8.10 20.51
N ASN A 252 13.75 8.30 19.94
CA ASN A 252 12.85 9.37 20.33
C ASN A 252 12.17 9.06 21.68
N GLU A 253 12.43 9.87 22.71
CA GLU A 253 11.88 9.66 24.06
C GLU A 253 10.34 9.69 24.10
N GLN A 254 9.71 10.54 23.30
CA GLN A 254 8.24 10.62 23.24
C GLN A 254 7.66 9.35 22.62
N VAL A 255 8.28 8.81 21.57
CA VAL A 255 7.88 7.56 20.95
C VAL A 255 8.06 6.38 21.91
N ARG A 256 9.18 6.30 22.62
CA ARG A 256 9.41 5.29 23.67
C ARG A 256 8.32 5.33 24.72
N ARG A 257 7.99 6.51 25.24
CA ARG A 257 6.98 6.67 26.29
C ARG A 257 5.57 6.29 25.84
N VAL A 258 5.18 6.64 24.61
CA VAL A 258 3.79 6.51 24.14
C VAL A 258 3.53 5.20 23.42
N TYR A 259 4.56 4.61 22.79
CA TYR A 259 4.36 3.51 21.86
C TYR A 259 5.27 2.30 22.08
N LEU A 260 6.58 2.49 22.26
CA LEU A 260 7.53 1.39 22.35
C LEU A 260 7.63 0.78 23.76
N GLY A 261 7.35 1.57 24.81
CA GLY A 261 7.56 1.19 26.20
C GLY A 261 9.03 1.32 26.64
N ASN A 262 9.26 1.32 27.94
CA ASN A 262 10.60 1.51 28.52
C ASN A 262 11.55 0.33 28.31
N SER A 263 11.01 -0.86 28.04
CA SER A 263 11.78 -2.11 27.81
C SER A 263 12.35 -2.23 26.39
N PHE A 264 12.02 -1.34 25.48
CA PHE A 264 12.42 -1.45 24.07
C PHE A 264 13.91 -1.12 23.84
N GLY A 265 14.61 -0.53 24.82
CA GLY A 265 16.05 -0.27 24.77
C GLY A 265 16.93 -1.32 25.42
N ASP A 266 16.35 -2.13 26.31
CA ASP A 266 17.11 -3.11 27.11
C ASP A 266 17.08 -4.52 26.49
N GLY A 267 16.31 -4.76 25.44
CA GLY A 267 16.08 -6.07 24.81
C GLY A 267 16.55 -6.21 23.37
N ILE A 268 17.15 -5.19 22.79
CA ILE A 268 17.86 -5.32 21.52
C ILE A 268 19.25 -5.84 21.91
N SER A 269 19.41 -7.18 21.90
CA SER A 269 20.72 -7.80 22.02
C SER A 269 21.61 -7.31 20.86
N ASP A 270 22.93 -7.23 21.08
CA ASP A 270 23.94 -6.81 20.07
C ASP A 270 23.82 -7.52 18.71
N GLU A 271 23.08 -8.60 18.61
CA GLU A 271 22.77 -9.33 17.38
C GLU A 271 21.64 -8.68 16.57
N GLU A 272 20.67 -8.02 17.23
CA GLU A 272 19.58 -7.28 16.55
C GLU A 272 20.02 -5.89 16.10
N GLU A 273 20.95 -5.23 16.82
CA GLU A 273 21.59 -4.00 16.38
C GLU A 273 22.44 -4.23 15.12
N ARG A 274 23.13 -5.35 14.99
CA ARG A 274 23.89 -5.71 13.78
C ARG A 274 22.99 -6.01 12.57
N GLY A 275 21.74 -6.37 12.78
CA GLY A 275 20.75 -6.56 11.72
C GLY A 275 20.17 -5.26 11.15
N LEU A 276 20.34 -4.12 11.85
CA LEU A 276 19.95 -2.80 11.39
C LEU A 276 21.06 -2.08 10.60
N ASP A 277 22.32 -2.59 10.67
CA ASP A 277 23.51 -1.96 10.08
C ASP A 277 23.96 -2.60 8.74
N LEU A 278 23.16 -3.51 8.17
CA LEU A 278 23.46 -4.18 6.90
C LEU A 278 22.48 -3.74 5.79
N GLY A 279 22.73 -2.57 5.21
CA GLY A 279 22.01 -2.16 4.01
C GLY A 279 22.57 -0.91 3.38
#